data_9a33a8c2474f8a313b79f0fd105db363
#
_entry.id   9a33a8c2474f8a313b79f0fd105db363
#
_cell.length_a   1.000
_cell.length_b   1.000
_cell.length_c   1.000
_cell.angle_alpha   90.00
_cell.angle_beta   90.00
_cell.angle_gamma   90.00
#
_symmetry.space_group_name_H-M   'P 1'
#
loop_
_entity.id
_entity.type
_entity.pdbx_description
1 polymer ?
#
loop_
_entity_poly.entity_id
_entity_poly.type
_entity_poly.pdbx_seq_one_letter_code
_entity_poly.pdbx_strand_id
1 'polypeptide(L)'
;MKICDIHTHSSNSFDAENTVEEMCNSACNKGLFALAITDHCEAPEILLGSESEYGDFNKLIPKSNYETSIMQDRYKGKIKILRGIELGEPMHNDECTKKALCFGDFDIIIASVHNLRNRPDFYYMDFKKEDAHIILDMYFDELLETASFDSFCTLAHLTYPLRYIKRDTGVIPNLSPYRDKIDLIYETLIKKDKALEINVSGLFKGLGETLPAFDEIKR
;
A
#
# COMPACT_ATOMS: atom_id res chain seq x y z
N MET A 1 -8.03 24.25 3.77
CA MET A 1 -7.75 23.03 2.95
C MET A 1 -8.09 21.85 3.83
N LYS A 2 -8.76 20.83 3.31
CA LYS A 2 -9.03 19.56 4.05
C LYS A 2 -7.87 18.61 3.75
N ILE A 3 -7.15 18.19 4.78
CA ILE A 3 -6.04 17.24 4.67
C ILE A 3 -6.52 15.89 5.17
N CYS A 4 -6.28 14.84 4.39
CA CYS A 4 -6.56 13.45 4.75
C CYS A 4 -5.26 12.66 4.71
N ASP A 5 -5.12 11.70 5.61
CA ASP A 5 -4.12 10.65 5.54
C ASP A 5 -4.86 9.32 5.38
N ILE A 6 -4.70 8.70 4.21
CA ILE A 6 -5.50 7.53 3.83
C ILE A 6 -4.68 6.24 3.72
N HIS A 7 -3.37 6.30 4.02
CA HIS A 7 -2.48 5.15 4.00
C HIS A 7 -1.59 5.19 5.24
N THR A 8 -2.06 4.56 6.31
CA THR A 8 -1.36 4.53 7.60
C THR A 8 -1.48 3.17 8.27
N HIS A 9 -0.42 2.76 8.98
CA HIS A 9 -0.33 1.48 9.65
C HIS A 9 -0.32 1.65 11.16
N SER A 10 -1.07 0.79 11.85
CA SER A 10 -1.08 0.71 13.31
C SER A 10 -0.19 -0.44 13.79
N SER A 11 -0.12 -0.64 15.11
CA SER A 11 0.57 -1.78 15.72
C SER A 11 -0.05 -3.16 15.38
N ASN A 12 -1.04 -3.21 14.51
CA ASN A 12 -1.52 -4.44 13.89
C ASN A 12 -0.78 -4.77 12.58
N SER A 13 0.14 -3.90 12.14
CA SER A 13 1.11 -4.14 11.07
C SER A 13 2.50 -4.39 11.64
N PHE A 14 3.28 -5.20 10.95
CA PHE A 14 4.64 -5.57 11.36
C PHE A 14 5.64 -4.40 11.32
N ASP A 15 5.33 -3.34 10.61
CA ASP A 15 6.19 -2.17 10.37
C ASP A 15 5.80 -0.93 11.18
N ALA A 16 4.84 -1.03 12.11
CA ALA A 16 4.34 0.09 12.90
C ALA A 16 4.19 -0.25 14.39
N GLU A 17 4.29 0.78 15.25
CA GLU A 17 4.30 0.63 16.70
C GLU A 17 3.08 1.28 17.40
N ASN A 18 2.49 2.32 16.78
CA ASN A 18 1.42 3.07 17.41
C ASN A 18 0.07 2.32 17.32
N THR A 19 -0.67 2.34 18.41
CA THR A 19 -2.03 1.80 18.43
C THR A 19 -2.98 2.62 17.57
N VAL A 20 -4.09 2.01 17.13
CA VAL A 20 -5.16 2.70 16.39
C VAL A 20 -5.64 3.95 17.16
N GLU A 21 -5.77 3.85 18.51
CA GLU A 21 -6.20 4.98 19.35
C GLU A 21 -5.18 6.13 19.34
N GLU A 22 -3.89 5.85 19.47
CA GLU A 22 -2.82 6.87 19.44
C GLU A 22 -2.79 7.58 18.08
N MET A 23 -2.94 6.85 16.99
CA MET A 23 -3.00 7.41 15.65
C MET A 23 -4.21 8.32 15.47
N CYS A 24 -5.39 7.90 15.90
CA CYS A 24 -6.62 8.71 15.87
C CYS A 24 -6.50 9.97 16.72
N ASN A 25 -5.91 9.88 17.92
CA ASN A 25 -5.62 11.02 18.78
C ASN A 25 -4.68 12.02 18.09
N SER A 26 -3.59 11.51 17.50
CA SER A 26 -2.61 12.34 16.78
C SER A 26 -3.24 13.05 15.59
N ALA A 27 -4.00 12.33 14.76
CA ALA A 27 -4.69 12.88 13.59
C ALA A 27 -5.70 13.98 13.97
N CYS A 28 -6.49 13.73 15.03
CA CYS A 28 -7.45 14.70 15.54
C CYS A 28 -6.75 15.97 16.05
N ASN A 29 -5.68 15.83 16.83
CA ASN A 29 -4.87 16.94 17.36
C ASN A 29 -4.19 17.76 16.27
N LYS A 30 -3.81 17.12 15.18
CA LYS A 30 -3.21 17.79 13.98
C LYS A 30 -4.27 18.43 13.08
N GLY A 31 -5.56 18.26 13.37
CA GLY A 31 -6.66 18.84 12.61
C GLY A 31 -6.86 18.20 11.23
N LEU A 32 -6.54 16.90 11.07
CA LEU A 32 -6.83 16.16 9.85
C LEU A 32 -8.35 16.08 9.65
N PHE A 33 -8.77 16.12 8.38
CA PHE A 33 -10.17 15.92 8.02
C PHE A 33 -10.59 14.46 8.08
N ALA A 34 -9.69 13.56 7.63
CA ALA A 34 -9.89 12.12 7.69
C ALA A 34 -8.56 11.39 7.93
N LEU A 35 -8.66 10.23 8.58
CA LEU A 35 -7.60 9.24 8.75
C LEU A 35 -8.16 7.88 8.36
N ALA A 36 -7.45 7.12 7.54
CA ALA A 36 -7.71 5.70 7.33
C ALA A 36 -6.63 4.87 8.02
N ILE A 37 -7.02 3.82 8.71
CA ILE A 37 -6.13 2.77 9.20
C ILE A 37 -6.14 1.67 8.15
N THR A 38 -5.01 1.42 7.53
CA THR A 38 -4.86 0.53 6.37
C THR A 38 -3.69 -0.44 6.61
N ASP A 39 -3.81 -1.21 7.68
CA ASP A 39 -2.78 -2.16 8.07
C ASP A 39 -2.50 -3.17 6.95
N HIS A 40 -1.25 -3.61 6.84
CA HIS A 40 -0.77 -4.56 5.85
C HIS A 40 -1.52 -5.89 5.91
N CYS A 41 -1.86 -6.40 4.72
CA CYS A 41 -2.35 -7.76 4.51
C CYS A 41 -1.78 -8.30 3.20
N GLU A 42 -0.66 -8.95 3.27
CA GLU A 42 -0.04 -9.65 2.14
C GLU A 42 -0.88 -10.89 1.82
N ALA A 43 -1.67 -10.83 0.76
CA ALA A 43 -2.70 -11.84 0.48
C ALA A 43 -2.14 -13.27 0.44
N PRO A 44 -1.00 -13.57 -0.19
CA PRO A 44 -0.43 -14.92 -0.20
C PRO A 44 -0.07 -15.45 1.19
N GLU A 45 0.34 -14.57 2.11
CA GLU A 45 0.79 -14.90 3.46
C GLU A 45 -0.35 -15.37 4.39
N ILE A 46 -1.60 -15.14 4.01
CA ILE A 46 -2.78 -15.57 4.77
C ILE A 46 -2.78 -17.09 5.00
N LEU A 47 -2.23 -17.86 4.05
CA LEU A 47 -2.15 -19.32 4.16
C LEU A 47 -1.17 -19.78 5.24
N LEU A 48 -0.14 -19.01 5.52
CA LEU A 48 0.87 -19.34 6.52
C LEU A 48 0.35 -19.09 7.94
N GLY A 49 -0.64 -18.22 8.12
CA GLY A 49 -1.20 -17.90 9.42
C GLY A 49 -0.12 -17.42 10.39
N SER A 50 0.04 -18.14 11.52
CA SER A 50 1.06 -17.80 12.53
C SER A 50 2.50 -18.14 12.13
N GLU A 51 2.72 -18.79 10.99
CA GLU A 51 4.06 -19.09 10.45
C GLU A 51 4.59 -17.98 9.53
N SER A 52 3.73 -17.02 9.14
CA SER A 52 4.17 -15.83 8.41
C SER A 52 5.10 -14.96 9.25
N GLU A 53 6.21 -14.52 8.67
CA GLU A 53 7.13 -13.58 9.32
C GLU A 53 6.51 -12.18 9.52
N TYR A 54 5.44 -11.86 8.79
CA TYR A 54 4.69 -10.61 8.89
C TYR A 54 3.57 -10.66 9.94
N GLY A 55 3.36 -11.83 10.57
CA GLY A 55 2.30 -12.07 11.55
C GLY A 55 1.06 -12.75 10.98
N ASP A 56 0.14 -13.11 11.86
CA ASP A 56 -1.08 -13.85 11.50
C ASP A 56 -2.18 -12.89 11.02
N PHE A 57 -2.23 -12.62 9.73
CA PHE A 57 -3.24 -11.73 9.13
C PHE A 57 -4.69 -12.19 9.38
N ASN A 58 -4.92 -13.50 9.63
CA ASN A 58 -6.25 -14.01 9.99
C ASN A 58 -6.73 -13.46 11.34
N LYS A 59 -5.82 -12.93 12.18
CA LYS A 59 -6.13 -12.30 13.46
C LYS A 59 -5.92 -10.80 13.43
N LEU A 60 -4.83 -10.34 12.81
CA LEU A 60 -4.42 -8.93 12.84
C LEU A 60 -5.41 -8.05 12.10
N ILE A 61 -5.87 -8.44 10.91
CA ILE A 61 -6.77 -7.61 10.11
C ILE A 61 -8.17 -7.51 10.73
N PRO A 62 -8.83 -8.60 11.17
CA PRO A 62 -10.08 -8.47 11.92
C PRO A 62 -9.95 -7.61 13.18
N LYS A 63 -8.82 -7.73 13.90
CA LYS A 63 -8.54 -6.90 15.09
C LYS A 63 -8.41 -5.43 14.73
N SER A 64 -7.60 -5.08 13.72
CA SER A 64 -7.45 -3.71 13.23
C SER A 64 -8.79 -3.10 12.81
N ASN A 65 -9.58 -3.84 12.03
CA ASN A 65 -10.92 -3.42 11.59
C ASN A 65 -11.85 -3.16 12.79
N TYR A 66 -11.83 -4.03 13.79
CA TYR A 66 -12.63 -3.87 15.01
C TYR A 66 -12.18 -2.65 15.84
N GLU A 67 -10.88 -2.51 16.12
CA GLU A 67 -10.33 -1.36 16.87
C GLU A 67 -10.65 -0.04 16.17
N THR A 68 -10.53 0.00 14.84
CA THR A 68 -10.86 1.18 14.03
C THR A 68 -12.36 1.50 14.10
N SER A 69 -13.23 0.49 14.11
CA SER A 69 -14.68 0.71 14.25
C SER A 69 -15.05 1.39 15.57
N ILE A 70 -14.38 1.03 16.66
CA ILE A 70 -14.56 1.70 17.96
C ILE A 70 -14.14 3.18 17.86
N MET A 71 -13.05 3.47 17.13
CA MET A 71 -12.57 4.85 16.96
C MET A 71 -13.49 5.65 16.03
N GLN A 72 -14.13 5.04 15.02
CA GLN A 72 -15.16 5.71 14.22
C GLN A 72 -16.26 6.30 15.09
N ASP A 73 -16.77 5.52 16.06
CA ASP A 73 -17.81 5.96 16.98
C ASP A 73 -17.31 7.05 17.95
N ARG A 74 -16.12 6.85 18.53
CA ARG A 74 -15.52 7.78 19.52
C ARG A 74 -15.21 9.15 18.92
N TYR A 75 -14.77 9.20 17.66
CA TYR A 75 -14.37 10.44 16.98
C TYR A 75 -15.47 11.04 16.09
N LYS A 76 -16.66 10.47 16.12
CA LYS A 76 -17.82 10.96 15.34
C LYS A 76 -18.02 12.46 15.56
N GLY A 77 -18.09 13.21 14.47
CA GLY A 77 -18.23 14.67 14.47
C GLY A 77 -16.93 15.47 14.73
N LYS A 78 -15.81 14.82 15.00
CA LYS A 78 -14.49 15.47 15.18
C LYS A 78 -13.59 15.27 13.98
N ILE A 79 -13.35 14.04 13.60
CA ILE A 79 -12.56 13.61 12.45
C ILE A 79 -13.22 12.39 11.82
N LYS A 80 -13.10 12.21 10.50
CA LYS A 80 -13.58 11.01 9.81
C LYS A 80 -12.52 9.92 9.94
N ILE A 81 -12.82 8.88 10.71
CA ILE A 81 -11.98 7.68 10.78
C ILE A 81 -12.53 6.66 9.76
N LEU A 82 -11.64 6.05 8.99
CA LEU A 82 -11.97 5.06 7.95
C LEU A 82 -11.33 3.73 8.29
N ARG A 83 -12.10 2.65 8.20
CA ARG A 83 -11.60 1.27 8.27
C ARG A 83 -11.01 0.92 6.91
N GLY A 84 -9.76 0.57 6.89
CA GLY A 84 -9.07 0.24 5.65
C GLY A 84 -8.25 -1.03 5.75
N ILE A 85 -7.65 -1.38 4.64
CA ILE A 85 -6.68 -2.45 4.48
C ILE A 85 -5.71 -2.05 3.36
N GLU A 86 -4.42 -2.27 3.55
CA GLU A 86 -3.47 -2.34 2.44
C GLU A 86 -3.34 -3.80 2.01
N LEU A 87 -3.96 -4.12 0.88
CA LEU A 87 -4.00 -5.46 0.31
C LEU A 87 -2.81 -5.64 -0.63
N GLY A 88 -1.78 -6.30 -0.13
CA GLY A 88 -0.57 -6.65 -0.89
C GLY A 88 -0.82 -7.85 -1.80
N GLU A 89 -0.24 -7.82 -3.00
CA GLU A 89 -0.23 -8.90 -3.98
C GLU A 89 -1.60 -9.54 -4.26
N PRO A 90 -2.67 -8.77 -4.50
CA PRO A 90 -4.02 -9.34 -4.65
C PRO A 90 -4.16 -10.31 -5.81
N MET A 91 -3.26 -10.22 -6.81
CA MET A 91 -3.27 -11.07 -8.00
C MET A 91 -2.40 -12.34 -7.87
N HIS A 92 -1.70 -12.51 -6.74
CA HIS A 92 -0.88 -13.71 -6.53
C HIS A 92 -1.67 -14.92 -6.08
N ASN A 93 -2.79 -14.73 -5.37
CA ASN A 93 -3.65 -15.81 -4.90
C ASN A 93 -5.09 -15.36 -4.68
N ASP A 94 -5.96 -15.73 -5.61
CA ASP A 94 -7.39 -15.37 -5.63
C ASP A 94 -8.16 -15.78 -4.36
N GLU A 95 -7.87 -16.97 -3.81
CA GLU A 95 -8.58 -17.47 -2.62
C GLU A 95 -8.20 -16.66 -1.39
N CYS A 96 -6.91 -16.35 -1.25
CA CYS A 96 -6.40 -15.53 -0.16
C CYS A 96 -6.94 -14.09 -0.25
N THR A 97 -6.97 -13.52 -1.44
CA THR A 97 -7.53 -12.19 -1.70
C THR A 97 -9.01 -12.13 -1.32
N LYS A 98 -9.81 -13.10 -1.76
CA LYS A 98 -11.22 -13.20 -1.37
C LYS A 98 -11.38 -13.35 0.15
N LYS A 99 -10.51 -14.12 0.79
CA LYS A 99 -10.50 -14.28 2.25
C LYS A 99 -10.14 -12.98 2.95
N ALA A 100 -9.10 -12.26 2.49
CA ALA A 100 -8.71 -10.95 3.04
C ALA A 100 -9.88 -9.96 3.01
N LEU A 101 -10.61 -9.89 1.90
CA LEU A 101 -11.77 -9.02 1.73
C LEU A 101 -12.95 -9.37 2.67
N CYS A 102 -12.97 -10.58 3.24
CA CYS A 102 -13.96 -11.01 4.22
C CYS A 102 -13.54 -10.73 5.67
N PHE A 103 -12.36 -10.18 5.93
CA PHE A 103 -11.88 -9.93 7.30
C PHE A 103 -12.58 -8.74 7.99
N GLY A 104 -13.29 -7.90 7.24
CA GLY A 104 -14.05 -6.78 7.80
C GLY A 104 -14.83 -6.01 6.74
N ASP A 105 -15.61 -5.04 7.22
CA ASP A 105 -16.26 -4.06 6.35
C ASP A 105 -15.28 -2.89 6.15
N PHE A 106 -14.66 -2.80 4.99
CA PHE A 106 -13.70 -1.76 4.69
C PHE A 106 -14.34 -0.56 3.99
N ASP A 107 -14.04 0.65 4.49
CA ASP A 107 -14.40 1.93 3.85
C ASP A 107 -13.41 2.26 2.71
N ILE A 108 -12.16 1.73 2.80
CA ILE A 108 -11.11 1.91 1.80
C ILE A 108 -10.26 0.63 1.70
N ILE A 109 -9.98 0.22 0.48
CA ILE A 109 -9.06 -0.87 0.15
C ILE A 109 -7.98 -0.28 -0.75
N ILE A 110 -6.74 -0.34 -0.31
CA ILE A 110 -5.55 0.03 -1.07
C ILE A 110 -4.96 -1.24 -1.65
N ALA A 111 -4.69 -1.29 -2.94
CA ALA A 111 -3.99 -2.41 -3.56
C ALA A 111 -2.52 -2.06 -3.76
N SER A 112 -1.62 -2.95 -3.39
CA SER A 112 -0.16 -2.76 -3.47
C SER A 112 0.56 -3.98 -4.03
N VAL A 113 1.81 -3.76 -4.46
CA VAL A 113 2.76 -4.82 -4.86
C VAL A 113 4.08 -4.55 -4.15
N HIS A 114 4.40 -5.35 -3.13
CA HIS A 114 5.62 -5.26 -2.33
C HIS A 114 6.68 -6.27 -2.75
N ASN A 115 6.26 -7.35 -3.42
CA ASN A 115 7.14 -8.35 -4.00
C ASN A 115 6.60 -8.87 -5.33
N LEU A 116 7.47 -9.41 -6.16
CA LEU A 116 7.08 -10.15 -7.36
C LEU A 116 6.76 -11.60 -7.00
N ARG A 117 5.98 -12.27 -7.86
CA ARG A 117 5.68 -13.71 -7.70
C ARG A 117 6.96 -14.52 -7.52
N ASN A 118 7.01 -15.32 -6.46
CA ASN A 118 8.15 -16.17 -6.10
C ASN A 118 9.46 -15.41 -5.83
N ARG A 119 9.37 -14.14 -5.44
CA ARG A 119 10.50 -13.32 -5.04
C ARG A 119 10.26 -12.79 -3.60
N PRO A 120 11.32 -12.48 -2.85
CA PRO A 120 11.17 -11.78 -1.59
C PRO A 120 10.66 -10.36 -1.80
N ASP A 121 10.14 -9.75 -0.74
CA ASP A 121 9.83 -8.32 -0.71
C ASP A 121 11.05 -7.50 -1.17
N PHE A 122 10.79 -6.42 -1.91
CA PHE A 122 11.83 -5.51 -2.42
C PHE A 122 12.71 -4.94 -1.29
N TYR A 123 12.19 -4.86 -0.08
CA TYR A 123 12.97 -4.48 1.11
C TYR A 123 14.15 -5.41 1.37
N TYR A 124 13.98 -6.72 1.17
CA TYR A 124 14.99 -7.75 1.40
C TYR A 124 15.88 -8.03 0.17
N MET A 125 15.57 -7.46 -0.98
CA MET A 125 16.39 -7.61 -2.18
C MET A 125 17.67 -6.79 -2.09
N ASP A 126 18.76 -7.32 -2.69
CA ASP A 126 20.04 -6.62 -2.85
C ASP A 126 20.20 -6.18 -4.31
N PHE A 127 19.80 -4.95 -4.61
CA PHE A 127 19.86 -4.39 -5.97
C PHE A 127 21.26 -4.12 -6.50
N LYS A 128 22.32 -4.41 -5.74
CA LYS A 128 23.69 -4.50 -6.27
C LYS A 128 23.94 -5.80 -7.03
N LYS A 129 23.10 -6.83 -6.78
CA LYS A 129 23.19 -8.15 -7.40
C LYS A 129 22.08 -8.42 -8.41
N GLU A 130 20.98 -7.69 -8.31
CA GLU A 130 19.84 -7.82 -9.21
C GLU A 130 19.94 -6.84 -10.38
N ASP A 131 19.41 -7.22 -11.53
CA ASP A 131 19.20 -6.28 -12.64
C ASP A 131 17.92 -5.47 -12.38
N ALA A 132 18.10 -4.22 -11.96
CA ALA A 132 17.01 -3.32 -11.63
C ALA A 132 16.05 -3.10 -12.81
N HIS A 133 16.55 -3.18 -14.06
CA HIS A 133 15.69 -3.00 -15.23
C HIS A 133 14.77 -4.21 -15.46
N ILE A 134 15.28 -5.42 -15.27
CA ILE A 134 14.44 -6.63 -15.35
C ILE A 134 13.40 -6.62 -14.24
N ILE A 135 13.80 -6.27 -13.02
CA ILE A 135 12.87 -6.21 -11.88
C ILE A 135 11.77 -5.16 -12.10
N LEU A 136 12.11 -3.97 -12.59
CA LEU A 136 11.13 -2.93 -12.88
C LEU A 136 10.18 -3.31 -14.03
N ASP A 137 10.68 -4.00 -15.04
CA ASP A 137 9.85 -4.49 -16.15
C ASP A 137 8.78 -5.47 -15.66
N MET A 138 9.19 -6.46 -14.84
CA MET A 138 8.28 -7.41 -14.19
C MET A 138 7.31 -6.71 -13.21
N TYR A 139 7.82 -5.73 -12.44
CA TYR A 139 7.02 -4.99 -11.47
C TYR A 139 5.86 -4.26 -12.14
N PHE A 140 6.11 -3.54 -13.24
CA PHE A 140 5.06 -2.83 -13.94
C PHE A 140 4.06 -3.77 -14.63
N ASP A 141 4.47 -4.99 -15.01
CA ASP A 141 3.53 -6.01 -15.49
C ASP A 141 2.59 -6.47 -14.37
N GLU A 142 3.12 -6.82 -13.19
CA GLU A 142 2.30 -7.24 -12.06
C GLU A 142 1.44 -6.09 -11.49
N LEU A 143 1.97 -4.86 -11.55
CA LEU A 143 1.20 -3.69 -11.15
C LEU A 143 0.04 -3.39 -12.11
N LEU A 144 0.20 -3.65 -13.42
CA LEU A 144 -0.88 -3.55 -14.41
C LEU A 144 -1.95 -4.63 -14.17
N GLU A 145 -1.55 -5.86 -13.82
CA GLU A 145 -2.49 -6.88 -13.37
C GLU A 145 -3.28 -6.40 -12.14
N THR A 146 -2.57 -5.85 -11.15
CA THR A 146 -3.17 -5.32 -9.93
C THR A 146 -4.13 -4.16 -10.21
N ALA A 147 -3.78 -3.24 -11.13
CA ALA A 147 -4.67 -2.18 -11.58
C ALA A 147 -5.96 -2.72 -12.25
N SER A 148 -5.89 -3.93 -12.80
CA SER A 148 -7.04 -4.61 -13.42
C SER A 148 -7.96 -5.31 -12.41
N PHE A 149 -7.55 -5.46 -11.15
CA PHE A 149 -8.38 -5.98 -10.07
C PHE A 149 -9.55 -5.04 -9.77
N ASP A 150 -10.72 -5.57 -9.39
CA ASP A 150 -11.92 -4.75 -9.21
C ASP A 150 -12.11 -4.24 -7.78
N SER A 151 -11.74 -5.04 -6.79
CA SER A 151 -12.11 -4.83 -5.39
C SER A 151 -11.12 -3.97 -4.62
N PHE A 152 -10.71 -2.82 -5.14
CA PHE A 152 -9.92 -1.82 -4.44
C PHE A 152 -10.37 -0.40 -4.78
N CYS A 153 -9.90 0.60 -4.01
CA CYS A 153 -10.22 2.01 -4.22
C CYS A 153 -9.03 2.78 -4.81
N THR A 154 -7.82 2.47 -4.34
CA THR A 154 -6.60 3.24 -4.62
C THR A 154 -5.44 2.29 -4.88
N LEU A 155 -4.70 2.52 -5.98
CA LEU A 155 -3.43 1.85 -6.24
C LEU A 155 -2.32 2.57 -5.47
N ALA A 156 -1.58 1.82 -4.64
CA ALA A 156 -0.52 2.34 -3.79
C ALA A 156 0.76 2.65 -4.58
N HIS A 157 1.53 3.60 -4.07
CA HIS A 157 2.94 3.89 -4.35
C HIS A 157 3.51 3.31 -5.67
N LEU A 158 2.99 3.76 -6.81
CA LEU A 158 3.27 3.30 -8.19
C LEU A 158 4.75 2.94 -8.46
N THR A 159 5.69 3.58 -7.80
CA THR A 159 7.13 3.44 -8.04
C THR A 159 7.87 2.87 -6.82
N TYR A 160 7.22 1.99 -6.06
CA TYR A 160 7.71 1.44 -4.79
C TYR A 160 9.14 0.87 -4.83
N PRO A 161 9.57 0.06 -5.85
CA PRO A 161 10.91 -0.50 -5.88
C PRO A 161 12.02 0.54 -5.98
N LEU A 162 11.75 1.75 -6.52
CA LEU A 162 12.77 2.80 -6.69
C LEU A 162 13.46 3.20 -5.38
N ARG A 163 12.72 3.11 -4.25
CA ARG A 163 13.27 3.36 -2.90
C ARG A 163 14.44 2.43 -2.59
N TYR A 164 14.29 1.16 -2.88
CA TYR A 164 15.27 0.13 -2.56
C TYR A 164 16.41 0.08 -3.58
N ILE A 165 16.09 0.32 -4.85
CA ILE A 165 17.12 0.47 -5.89
C ILE A 165 18.04 1.63 -5.54
N LYS A 166 17.49 2.79 -5.17
CA LYS A 166 18.29 3.95 -4.75
C LYS A 166 19.07 3.67 -3.47
N ARG A 167 18.46 3.02 -2.48
CA ARG A 167 19.13 2.62 -1.23
C ARG A 167 20.43 1.86 -1.51
N ASP A 168 20.39 0.92 -2.43
CA ASP A 168 21.50 -0.01 -2.66
C ASP A 168 22.50 0.49 -3.71
N THR A 169 22.03 1.19 -4.74
CA THR A 169 22.84 1.62 -5.89
C THR A 169 23.20 3.11 -5.86
N GLY A 170 22.48 3.92 -5.08
CA GLY A 170 22.62 5.38 -5.06
C GLY A 170 21.93 6.09 -6.24
N VAL A 171 21.31 5.36 -7.17
CA VAL A 171 20.74 5.90 -8.41
C VAL A 171 19.24 5.59 -8.49
N ILE A 172 18.45 6.52 -9.01
CA ILE A 172 17.06 6.28 -9.41
C ILE A 172 17.07 5.96 -10.92
N PRO A 173 16.60 4.78 -11.34
CA PRO A 173 16.51 4.42 -12.75
C PRO A 173 15.58 5.35 -13.53
N ASN A 174 15.90 5.57 -14.81
CA ASN A 174 15.01 6.24 -15.74
C ASN A 174 13.79 5.34 -16.04
N LEU A 175 12.59 5.89 -15.88
CA LEU A 175 11.33 5.16 -16.13
C LEU A 175 10.87 5.20 -17.60
N SER A 176 11.56 5.92 -18.48
CA SER A 176 11.19 5.99 -19.91
C SER A 176 11.02 4.63 -20.60
N PRO A 177 11.81 3.59 -20.30
CA PRO A 177 11.61 2.26 -20.90
C PRO A 177 10.27 1.61 -20.55
N TYR A 178 9.65 1.99 -19.42
CA TYR A 178 8.39 1.39 -18.93
C TYR A 178 7.18 2.27 -19.20
N ARG A 179 7.35 3.33 -20.01
CA ARG A 179 6.35 4.34 -20.23
C ARG A 179 5.01 3.78 -20.70
N ASP A 180 5.03 2.88 -21.67
CA ASP A 180 3.83 2.28 -22.22
C ASP A 180 3.05 1.48 -21.15
N LYS A 181 3.76 0.77 -20.26
CA LYS A 181 3.13 0.04 -19.15
C LYS A 181 2.51 1.00 -18.12
N ILE A 182 3.22 2.06 -17.76
CA ILE A 182 2.74 3.08 -16.82
C ILE A 182 1.50 3.77 -17.38
N ASP A 183 1.49 4.11 -18.67
CA ASP A 183 0.35 4.73 -19.33
C ASP A 183 -0.87 3.78 -19.33
N LEU A 184 -0.67 2.49 -19.60
CA LEU A 184 -1.72 1.48 -19.52
C LEU A 184 -2.27 1.32 -18.08
N ILE A 185 -1.42 1.45 -17.06
CA ILE A 185 -1.87 1.46 -15.66
C ILE A 185 -2.78 2.67 -15.43
N TYR A 186 -2.38 3.86 -15.84
CA TYR A 186 -3.21 5.07 -15.69
C TYR A 186 -4.54 4.95 -16.43
N GLU A 187 -4.52 4.51 -17.68
CA GLU A 187 -5.73 4.29 -18.49
C GLU A 187 -6.67 3.27 -17.80
N THR A 188 -6.10 2.21 -17.24
CA THR A 188 -6.87 1.17 -16.53
C THR A 188 -7.52 1.74 -15.26
N LEU A 189 -6.77 2.51 -14.46
CA LEU A 189 -7.31 3.17 -13.26
C LEU A 189 -8.44 4.15 -13.62
N ILE A 190 -8.23 5.00 -14.64
CA ILE A 190 -9.25 5.94 -15.12
C ILE A 190 -10.50 5.20 -15.58
N LYS A 191 -10.35 4.17 -16.41
CA LYS A 191 -11.47 3.37 -16.94
C LYS A 191 -12.27 2.70 -15.83
N LYS A 192 -11.61 2.31 -14.73
CA LYS A 192 -12.21 1.61 -13.59
C LYS A 192 -12.65 2.56 -12.47
N ASP A 193 -12.50 3.86 -12.64
CA ASP A 193 -12.77 4.89 -11.61
C ASP A 193 -12.02 4.61 -10.29
N LYS A 194 -10.72 4.28 -10.41
CA LYS A 194 -9.80 4.02 -9.30
C LYS A 194 -8.83 5.18 -9.12
N ALA A 195 -8.46 5.45 -7.87
CA ALA A 195 -7.46 6.48 -7.57
C ALA A 195 -6.03 5.92 -7.68
N LEU A 196 -5.10 6.82 -7.95
CA LEU A 196 -3.67 6.61 -7.76
C LEU A 196 -3.24 7.33 -6.48
N GLU A 197 -2.49 6.66 -5.63
CA GLU A 197 -1.91 7.26 -4.45
C GLU A 197 -0.74 8.20 -4.79
N ILE A 198 -0.64 9.30 -4.07
CA ILE A 198 0.57 10.12 -3.97
C ILE A 198 1.20 9.83 -2.61
N ASN A 199 2.08 8.85 -2.55
CA ASN A 199 2.72 8.43 -1.32
C ASN A 199 3.92 9.33 -0.98
N VAL A 200 3.87 9.97 0.18
CA VAL A 200 4.91 10.92 0.61
C VAL A 200 6.07 10.27 1.37
N SER A 201 6.00 8.97 1.67
CA SER A 201 7.03 8.28 2.45
C SER A 201 8.41 8.31 1.80
N GLY A 202 8.48 8.40 0.47
CA GLY A 202 9.73 8.54 -0.27
C GLY A 202 10.54 9.78 0.10
N LEU A 203 9.88 10.86 0.53
CA LEU A 203 10.54 12.08 1.01
C LEU A 203 11.32 11.85 2.32
N PHE A 204 10.86 10.90 3.15
CA PHE A 204 11.44 10.63 4.48
C PHE A 204 12.28 9.36 4.52
N LYS A 205 12.03 8.41 3.61
CA LYS A 205 12.71 7.10 3.54
C LYS A 205 13.83 7.06 2.49
N GLY A 206 14.50 8.18 2.20
CA GLY A 206 15.74 8.24 1.42
C GLY A 206 15.58 8.32 -0.10
N LEU A 207 14.37 8.23 -0.66
CA LEU A 207 14.16 8.41 -2.10
C LEU A 207 14.29 9.91 -2.50
N GLY A 208 13.82 10.83 -1.64
CA GLY A 208 13.88 12.27 -1.87
C GLY A 208 12.77 12.83 -2.76
N GLU A 209 11.80 12.00 -3.14
CA GLU A 209 10.62 12.36 -3.91
C GLU A 209 9.42 11.52 -3.49
N THR A 210 8.23 11.85 -3.97
CA THR A 210 7.00 11.07 -3.73
C THR A 210 6.98 9.78 -4.59
N LEU A 211 6.07 8.88 -4.30
CA LEU A 211 5.84 7.64 -5.03
C LEU A 211 4.40 7.66 -5.63
N PRO A 212 4.23 7.97 -6.92
CA PRO A 212 5.27 8.34 -7.89
C PRO A 212 5.80 9.78 -7.71
N ALA A 213 6.92 10.08 -8.42
CA ALA A 213 7.49 11.43 -8.47
C ALA A 213 6.49 12.45 -9.03
N PHE A 214 6.66 13.73 -8.64
CA PHE A 214 5.71 14.78 -8.98
C PHE A 214 5.54 14.99 -10.51
N ASP A 215 6.58 14.76 -11.30
CA ASP A 215 6.49 14.88 -12.75
C ASP A 215 5.67 13.76 -13.40
N GLU A 216 5.62 12.58 -12.77
CA GLU A 216 4.73 11.48 -13.19
C GLU A 216 3.25 11.79 -12.88
N ILE A 217 2.99 12.51 -11.77
CA ILE A 217 1.62 12.86 -11.36
C ILE A 217 1.00 13.91 -12.28
N LYS A 218 1.83 14.75 -12.93
CA LYS A 218 1.37 15.82 -13.82
C LYS A 218 0.97 15.36 -15.23
N ARG A 219 1.19 14.12 -15.54
CA ARG A 219 0.82 13.54 -16.84
C ARG A 219 -0.65 13.18 -16.94
#